data_07da29a21079850ce5d54301d7a84e9b
#
_entry.id   07da29a21079850ce5d54301d7a84e9b
#
_cell.length_a   1.000
_cell.length_b   1.000
_cell.length_c   1.000
_cell.angle_alpha   90.00
_cell.angle_beta   90.00
_cell.angle_gamma   90.00
#
_symmetry.space_group_name_H-M   'P 1'
#
loop_
_entity.id
_entity.type
_entity.pdbx_description
1 polymer ?
#
loop_
_entity_poly.entity_id
_entity_poly.type
_entity_poly.pdbx_seq_one_letter_code
_entity_poly.pdbx_strand_id
1 'polypeptide(L)'
;MVLGGLRGLSLASLGRAPVPEWEEVARAAWPGRVPAEWASRAGRVQLPVIVASIVIGVLAAWFGAPWLGLLAWVAGASVEWLATRADTAAARLLDLVGLRAPQRALLRSATAMALIFGFGANLAGLGYLTAVLFVQLAWVLQPVLATWLSRSAPPLTYLPGAAPQPEPFAAHARVYARAVGTPGAAVAVEALALIGALAAAGGPLGGVGSALIGAAVLLALAATAFTGLSALRLSRAQRGWGERLVADVAASRPVFAVYVSLAARQSKYIVNQWLPALDALPEAGVLLVREASQLTPLAATRHPVIYAPSQKDVERLIVPSVRIAFYLAYGERNGQLLRDPRLKHVMLLHGDSDKATSANGMARAFDEIWVAGPAAVERYRTAGVAVPDDRFVFIGRPQVAGLPIGPTGQQPPIVLYAPTFEGYYDQTAHASLDSMGVELARRLVASGRVRVWFRPHPASGVSRPSMLAAIAEIGAVLREVPGDHLVVADRDLTLPECLAAADVLVSDISSVATDFLATERPIITCDPAGLPAEDFVAAYPTQSASYLLHPGLADLDQVLDAALGADPLRPARQVMRRHVLGDPPGGPQAAFAANVARLAAS
;
A
#
# COMPACT_ATOMS: atom_id res chain seq x y z
N MET A 1 -37.69 -11.83 19.63
CA MET A 1 -36.64 -10.91 20.05
C MET A 1 -35.31 -11.27 19.40
N VAL A 2 -35.23 -11.45 18.06
CA VAL A 2 -34.01 -11.78 17.28
C VAL A 2 -34.02 -11.12 15.90
N LEU A 3 -34.60 -9.93 15.72
CA LEU A 3 -34.65 -9.21 14.46
C LEU A 3 -34.23 -7.73 14.56
N GLY A 4 -33.44 -7.37 15.61
CA GLY A 4 -33.01 -5.99 15.88
C GLY A 4 -31.55 -5.65 15.58
N GLY A 5 -30.72 -6.57 15.06
CA GLY A 5 -29.26 -6.42 15.01
C GLY A 5 -28.62 -6.16 13.64
N LEU A 6 -29.40 -5.92 12.57
CA LEU A 6 -28.85 -5.80 11.20
C LEU A 6 -29.00 -4.40 10.55
N ARG A 7 -29.24 -3.37 11.33
CA ARG A 7 -29.25 -1.98 10.84
C ARG A 7 -27.99 -1.26 11.32
N GLY A 8 -26.87 -1.45 10.66
CA GLY A 8 -25.63 -0.74 10.99
C GLY A 8 -24.38 -1.14 10.21
N LEU A 9 -24.46 -2.14 9.35
CA LEU A 9 -23.34 -2.48 8.46
C LEU A 9 -23.49 -1.69 7.16
N SER A 10 -22.85 -0.54 7.10
CA SER A 10 -22.65 0.22 5.87
C SER A 10 -21.84 -0.65 4.91
N LEU A 11 -22.33 -0.81 3.66
CA LEU A 11 -21.63 -1.47 2.56
C LEU A 11 -20.26 -0.84 2.23
N ALA A 12 -19.88 0.24 2.89
CA ALA A 12 -18.58 0.89 2.81
C ALA A 12 -17.49 0.23 3.67
N SER A 13 -17.86 -0.65 4.63
CA SER A 13 -16.91 -1.34 5.51
C SER A 13 -16.49 -2.74 5.02
N LEU A 14 -17.08 -3.24 3.95
CA LEU A 14 -16.51 -4.34 3.17
C LEU A 14 -15.37 -3.75 2.35
N GLY A 15 -14.21 -3.61 3.00
CA GLY A 15 -13.00 -3.11 2.40
C GLY A 15 -12.81 -3.73 1.02
N ARG A 16 -12.63 -2.88 0.02
CA ARG A 16 -12.13 -3.30 -1.28
C ARG A 16 -10.89 -4.12 -1.00
N ALA A 17 -10.98 -5.45 -1.18
CA ALA A 17 -9.78 -6.24 -1.28
C ALA A 17 -8.88 -5.52 -2.29
N PRO A 18 -7.58 -5.31 -2.00
CA PRO A 18 -6.70 -4.69 -2.96
C PRO A 18 -6.88 -5.46 -4.26
N VAL A 19 -7.28 -4.72 -5.30
CA VAL A 19 -7.33 -5.25 -6.67
C VAL A 19 -5.95 -5.87 -6.88
N PRO A 20 -5.84 -7.17 -7.19
CA PRO A 20 -4.54 -7.77 -7.41
C PRO A 20 -3.79 -6.94 -8.45
N GLU A 21 -2.51 -6.69 -8.26
CA GLU A 21 -1.64 -6.00 -9.23
C GLU A 21 -1.67 -6.62 -10.64
N TRP A 22 -2.29 -7.77 -10.78
CA TRP A 22 -2.67 -8.44 -12.02
C TRP A 22 -3.52 -7.59 -12.95
N GLU A 23 -4.35 -6.68 -12.43
CA GLU A 23 -5.06 -5.71 -13.28
C GLU A 23 -4.13 -4.64 -13.83
N GLU A 24 -3.07 -4.27 -13.11
CA GLU A 24 -2.04 -3.38 -13.66
C GLU A 24 -1.16 -4.11 -14.68
N VAL A 25 -0.81 -5.37 -14.43
CA VAL A 25 -0.11 -6.22 -15.40
C VAL A 25 -1.00 -6.50 -16.62
N ALA A 26 -2.30 -6.75 -16.43
CA ALA A 26 -3.26 -6.91 -17.52
C ALA A 26 -3.49 -5.58 -18.27
N ARG A 27 -3.51 -4.44 -17.59
CA ARG A 27 -3.59 -3.10 -18.22
C ARG A 27 -2.32 -2.74 -18.98
N ALA A 28 -1.14 -3.08 -18.48
CA ALA A 28 0.12 -2.85 -19.17
C ALA A 28 0.32 -3.77 -20.38
N ALA A 29 -0.29 -4.96 -20.37
CA ALA A 29 -0.22 -5.92 -21.48
C ALA A 29 -1.15 -5.58 -22.68
N TRP A 30 -2.01 -4.56 -22.56
CA TRP A 30 -2.96 -4.18 -23.60
C TRP A 30 -2.69 -2.77 -24.13
N PRO A 31 -1.98 -2.60 -25.27
CA PRO A 31 -1.73 -1.30 -25.89
C PRO A 31 -2.94 -0.87 -26.73
N GLY A 32 -4.01 -0.43 -26.10
CA GLY A 32 -5.23 -0.01 -26.78
C GLY A 32 -6.17 0.72 -25.84
N ARG A 33 -5.70 1.79 -25.20
CA ARG A 33 -6.58 2.69 -24.43
C ARG A 33 -7.42 3.50 -25.40
N VAL A 34 -8.74 3.29 -25.37
CA VAL A 34 -9.70 4.23 -25.94
C VAL A 34 -9.57 5.56 -25.16
N PRO A 35 -9.44 6.73 -25.83
CA PRO A 35 -9.34 8.02 -25.15
C PRO A 35 -10.49 8.23 -24.16
N ALA A 36 -10.20 8.83 -23.02
CA ALA A 36 -11.17 9.04 -21.93
C ALA A 36 -12.44 9.80 -22.37
N GLU A 37 -12.33 10.70 -23.36
CA GLU A 37 -13.46 11.44 -23.94
C GLU A 37 -14.44 10.54 -24.70
N TRP A 38 -13.96 9.51 -25.38
CA TRP A 38 -14.80 8.52 -26.06
C TRP A 38 -15.52 7.62 -25.05
N ALA A 39 -14.86 7.25 -23.95
CA ALA A 39 -15.43 6.44 -22.89
C ALA A 39 -16.61 7.16 -22.19
N SER A 40 -16.56 8.49 -22.02
CA SER A 40 -17.60 9.27 -21.34
C SER A 40 -18.85 9.52 -22.21
N ARG A 41 -18.69 9.75 -23.51
CA ARG A 41 -19.82 9.94 -24.46
C ARG A 41 -20.46 8.62 -24.83
N ALA A 42 -19.68 7.59 -25.09
CA ALA A 42 -20.17 6.25 -25.40
C ALA A 42 -20.96 5.63 -24.24
N GLY A 43 -20.55 5.86 -22.98
CA GLY A 43 -21.19 5.30 -21.79
C GLY A 43 -22.66 5.69 -21.62
N ARG A 44 -23.07 6.89 -22.08
CA ARG A 44 -24.48 7.35 -22.00
C ARG A 44 -25.42 6.63 -22.97
N VAL A 45 -24.90 6.14 -24.07
CA VAL A 45 -25.69 5.42 -25.10
C VAL A 45 -25.65 3.91 -24.90
N GLN A 46 -24.58 3.39 -24.34
CA GLN A 46 -24.34 1.94 -24.23
C GLN A 46 -25.36 1.23 -23.32
N LEU A 47 -25.67 1.78 -22.15
CA LEU A 47 -26.61 1.15 -21.22
C LEU A 47 -28.01 1.03 -21.78
N PRO A 48 -28.61 2.10 -22.35
CA PRO A 48 -29.91 1.99 -23.05
C PRO A 48 -29.92 0.97 -24.18
N VAL A 49 -28.83 0.89 -24.98
CA VAL A 49 -28.75 -0.07 -26.08
C VAL A 49 -28.70 -1.51 -25.58
N ILE A 50 -27.92 -1.82 -24.54
CA ILE A 50 -27.86 -3.15 -23.94
C ILE A 50 -29.22 -3.57 -23.40
N VAL A 51 -29.88 -2.69 -22.62
CA VAL A 51 -31.22 -2.99 -22.07
C VAL A 51 -32.25 -3.14 -23.16
N ALA A 52 -32.30 -2.21 -24.13
CA ALA A 52 -33.23 -2.26 -25.24
C ALA A 52 -33.04 -3.51 -26.08
N SER A 53 -31.80 -3.95 -26.32
CA SER A 53 -31.54 -5.17 -27.12
C SER A 53 -32.11 -6.43 -26.47
N ILE A 54 -32.06 -6.55 -25.14
CA ILE A 54 -32.67 -7.67 -24.41
C ILE A 54 -34.19 -7.61 -24.52
N VAL A 55 -34.79 -6.45 -24.28
CA VAL A 55 -36.25 -6.27 -24.33
C VAL A 55 -36.77 -6.52 -25.73
N ILE A 56 -36.16 -5.92 -26.76
CA ILE A 56 -36.53 -6.11 -28.15
C ILE A 56 -36.36 -7.58 -28.56
N GLY A 57 -35.30 -8.24 -28.15
CA GLY A 57 -35.04 -9.65 -28.41
C GLY A 57 -36.15 -10.56 -27.86
N VAL A 58 -36.57 -10.34 -26.61
CA VAL A 58 -37.65 -11.09 -25.97
C VAL A 58 -39.01 -10.82 -26.68
N LEU A 59 -39.33 -9.55 -26.96
CA LEU A 59 -40.56 -9.17 -27.66
C LEU A 59 -40.59 -9.72 -29.08
N ALA A 60 -39.48 -9.67 -29.81
CA ALA A 60 -39.37 -10.22 -31.16
C ALA A 60 -39.58 -11.74 -31.19
N ALA A 61 -39.09 -12.47 -30.20
CA ALA A 61 -39.36 -13.89 -30.03
C ALA A 61 -40.86 -14.15 -29.77
N TRP A 62 -41.50 -13.34 -28.93
CA TRP A 62 -42.92 -13.44 -28.58
C TRP A 62 -43.84 -13.13 -29.76
N PHE A 63 -43.52 -12.10 -30.56
CA PHE A 63 -44.36 -11.68 -31.69
C PHE A 63 -43.99 -12.36 -33.03
N GLY A 64 -43.14 -13.37 -33.03
CA GLY A 64 -42.74 -14.10 -34.23
C GLY A 64 -41.94 -13.26 -35.25
N ALA A 65 -41.15 -12.28 -34.76
CA ALA A 65 -40.30 -11.43 -35.58
C ALA A 65 -38.79 -11.72 -35.34
N PRO A 66 -38.31 -12.95 -35.61
CA PRO A 66 -37.00 -13.42 -35.18
C PRO A 66 -35.83 -12.65 -35.78
N TRP A 67 -35.96 -12.11 -37.00
CA TRP A 67 -34.93 -11.27 -37.62
C TRP A 67 -34.69 -9.96 -36.88
N LEU A 68 -35.74 -9.36 -36.33
CA LEU A 68 -35.65 -8.16 -35.50
C LEU A 68 -34.93 -8.49 -34.19
N GLY A 69 -35.25 -9.66 -33.61
CA GLY A 69 -34.56 -10.15 -32.41
C GLY A 69 -33.08 -10.44 -32.65
N LEU A 70 -32.71 -11.00 -33.79
CA LEU A 70 -31.32 -11.23 -34.17
C LEU A 70 -30.55 -9.92 -34.31
N LEU A 71 -31.12 -8.93 -34.98
CA LEU A 71 -30.49 -7.59 -35.09
C LEU A 71 -30.29 -6.94 -33.72
N ALA A 72 -31.30 -7.01 -32.84
CA ALA A 72 -31.20 -6.51 -31.48
C ALA A 72 -30.12 -7.25 -30.70
N TRP A 73 -30.04 -8.58 -30.81
CA TRP A 73 -28.99 -9.38 -30.15
C TRP A 73 -27.59 -8.99 -30.63
N VAL A 74 -27.38 -8.84 -31.94
CA VAL A 74 -26.08 -8.42 -32.50
C VAL A 74 -25.70 -7.02 -32.00
N ALA A 75 -26.63 -6.07 -32.02
CA ALA A 75 -26.39 -4.72 -31.53
C ALA A 75 -26.01 -4.71 -30.03
N GLY A 76 -26.77 -5.40 -29.20
CA GLY A 76 -26.51 -5.51 -27.77
C GLY A 76 -25.20 -6.19 -27.46
N ALA A 77 -24.88 -7.30 -28.11
CA ALA A 77 -23.64 -8.03 -27.96
C ALA A 77 -22.41 -7.19 -28.36
N SER A 78 -22.53 -6.44 -29.47
CA SER A 78 -21.46 -5.56 -29.95
C SER A 78 -21.17 -4.40 -28.97
N VAL A 79 -22.23 -3.76 -28.49
CA VAL A 79 -22.12 -2.65 -27.53
C VAL A 79 -21.59 -3.15 -26.18
N GLU A 80 -22.05 -4.31 -25.71
CA GLU A 80 -21.55 -4.92 -24.50
C GLU A 80 -20.05 -5.28 -24.59
N TRP A 81 -19.63 -5.83 -25.73
CA TRP A 81 -18.22 -6.13 -25.98
C TRP A 81 -17.36 -4.88 -25.93
N LEU A 82 -17.80 -3.78 -26.59
CA LEU A 82 -17.12 -2.50 -26.56
C LEU A 82 -17.08 -1.91 -25.15
N ALA A 83 -18.21 -1.97 -24.41
CA ALA A 83 -18.32 -1.45 -23.06
C ALA A 83 -17.37 -2.18 -22.08
N THR A 84 -17.33 -3.50 -22.17
CA THR A 84 -16.48 -4.34 -21.33
C THR A 84 -14.99 -4.14 -21.65
N ARG A 85 -14.65 -4.03 -22.94
CA ARG A 85 -13.27 -3.83 -23.40
C ARG A 85 -12.72 -2.45 -23.01
N ALA A 86 -13.56 -1.42 -23.02
CA ALA A 86 -13.18 -0.04 -22.71
C ALA A 86 -13.33 0.31 -21.21
N ASP A 87 -13.77 -0.63 -20.37
CA ASP A 87 -14.08 -0.40 -18.94
C ASP A 87 -14.94 0.87 -18.73
N THR A 88 -16.04 0.95 -19.47
CA THR A 88 -16.88 2.15 -19.50
C THR A 88 -17.70 2.31 -18.22
N ALA A 89 -18.20 3.54 -17.98
CA ALA A 89 -19.11 3.84 -16.87
C ALA A 89 -20.37 2.95 -16.91
N ALA A 90 -20.86 2.58 -18.11
CA ALA A 90 -21.99 1.68 -18.27
C ALA A 90 -21.68 0.26 -17.78
N ALA A 91 -20.50 -0.28 -18.10
CA ALA A 91 -20.09 -1.60 -17.62
C ALA A 91 -19.95 -1.60 -16.08
N ARG A 92 -19.31 -0.57 -15.51
CA ARG A 92 -19.16 -0.40 -14.06
C ARG A 92 -20.50 -0.25 -13.33
N LEU A 93 -21.46 0.47 -13.90
CA LEU A 93 -22.79 0.62 -13.32
C LEU A 93 -23.54 -0.72 -13.31
N LEU A 94 -23.49 -1.49 -14.40
CA LEU A 94 -24.07 -2.83 -14.46
C LEU A 94 -23.42 -3.78 -13.44
N ASP A 95 -22.12 -3.71 -13.26
CA ASP A 95 -21.39 -4.51 -12.28
C ASP A 95 -21.78 -4.13 -10.83
N LEU A 96 -22.07 -2.85 -10.55
CA LEU A 96 -22.55 -2.37 -9.24
C LEU A 96 -23.94 -2.91 -8.88
N VAL A 97 -24.83 -3.06 -9.86
CA VAL A 97 -26.17 -3.65 -9.63
C VAL A 97 -26.17 -5.18 -9.72
N GLY A 98 -25.00 -5.82 -9.74
CA GLY A 98 -24.87 -7.27 -9.75
C GLY A 98 -24.95 -7.92 -11.14
N LEU A 99 -25.13 -7.14 -12.20
CA LEU A 99 -25.15 -7.62 -13.60
C LEU A 99 -23.72 -7.63 -14.18
N ARG A 100 -22.85 -8.45 -13.61
CA ARG A 100 -21.49 -8.65 -14.11
C ARG A 100 -21.49 -9.32 -15.49
N ALA A 101 -20.34 -9.33 -16.16
CA ALA A 101 -20.21 -9.91 -17.49
C ALA A 101 -20.79 -11.33 -17.64
N PRO A 102 -20.60 -12.28 -16.69
CA PRO A 102 -21.25 -13.60 -16.78
C PRO A 102 -22.79 -13.56 -16.73
N GLN A 103 -23.38 -12.71 -15.87
CA GLN A 103 -24.83 -12.57 -15.76
C GLN A 103 -25.42 -11.95 -17.03
N ARG A 104 -24.73 -10.95 -17.60
CA ARG A 104 -25.15 -10.36 -18.89
C ARG A 104 -25.09 -11.38 -20.03
N ALA A 105 -24.05 -12.23 -20.05
CA ALA A 105 -23.94 -13.32 -21.02
C ALA A 105 -25.07 -14.33 -20.87
N LEU A 106 -25.48 -14.68 -19.65
CA LEU A 106 -26.65 -15.54 -19.42
C LEU A 106 -27.96 -14.94 -19.98
N LEU A 107 -28.19 -13.64 -19.72
CA LEU A 107 -29.37 -12.94 -20.27
C LEU A 107 -29.36 -12.93 -21.79
N ARG A 108 -28.21 -12.68 -22.41
CA ARG A 108 -28.03 -12.71 -23.86
C ARG A 108 -28.26 -14.10 -24.42
N SER A 109 -27.75 -15.13 -23.74
CA SER A 109 -27.97 -16.53 -24.14
C SER A 109 -29.43 -16.95 -24.01
N ALA A 110 -30.17 -16.50 -22.98
CA ALA A 110 -31.58 -16.73 -22.83
C ALA A 110 -32.39 -16.09 -23.96
N THR A 111 -32.03 -14.85 -24.36
CA THR A 111 -32.66 -14.17 -25.52
C THR A 111 -32.40 -14.94 -26.83
N ALA A 112 -31.17 -15.43 -27.04
CA ALA A 112 -30.83 -16.23 -28.19
C ALA A 112 -31.59 -17.56 -28.23
N MET A 113 -31.77 -18.23 -27.10
CA MET A 113 -32.60 -19.44 -26.99
C MET A 113 -34.05 -19.17 -27.36
N ALA A 114 -34.65 -18.09 -26.87
CA ALA A 114 -36.01 -17.71 -27.23
C ALA A 114 -36.17 -17.50 -28.74
N LEU A 115 -35.18 -16.90 -29.41
CA LEU A 115 -35.15 -16.75 -30.86
C LEU A 115 -35.06 -18.09 -31.58
N ILE A 116 -34.17 -19.01 -31.13
CA ILE A 116 -33.98 -20.33 -31.73
C ILE A 116 -35.31 -21.13 -31.66
N PHE A 117 -35.98 -21.13 -30.52
CA PHE A 117 -37.28 -21.80 -30.36
C PHE A 117 -38.37 -21.14 -31.21
N GLY A 118 -38.36 -19.81 -31.31
CA GLY A 118 -39.28 -19.07 -32.17
C GLY A 118 -39.13 -19.41 -33.67
N PHE A 119 -37.93 -19.87 -34.10
CA PHE A 119 -37.70 -20.40 -35.46
C PHE A 119 -37.98 -21.89 -35.61
N GLY A 120 -38.44 -22.60 -34.58
CA GLY A 120 -38.71 -24.03 -34.64
C GLY A 120 -37.47 -24.94 -34.70
N ALA A 121 -36.29 -24.42 -34.35
CA ALA A 121 -35.00 -25.11 -34.49
C ALA A 121 -34.63 -25.96 -33.24
N ASN A 122 -35.48 -26.88 -32.83
CA ASN A 122 -35.36 -27.62 -31.57
C ASN A 122 -34.06 -28.44 -31.44
N LEU A 123 -33.64 -29.18 -32.46
CA LEU A 123 -32.37 -29.95 -32.41
C LEU A 123 -31.14 -29.06 -32.52
N ALA A 124 -31.21 -27.98 -33.31
CA ALA A 124 -30.15 -26.99 -33.39
C ALA A 124 -29.97 -26.22 -32.06
N GLY A 125 -31.09 -26.06 -31.31
CA GLY A 125 -31.09 -25.47 -29.97
C GLY A 125 -30.23 -26.25 -28.97
N LEU A 126 -30.18 -27.57 -29.01
CA LEU A 126 -29.31 -28.39 -28.17
C LEU A 126 -27.81 -28.13 -28.48
N GLY A 127 -27.46 -28.01 -29.75
CA GLY A 127 -26.10 -27.68 -30.15
C GLY A 127 -25.68 -26.28 -29.68
N TYR A 128 -26.55 -25.27 -29.82
CA TYR A 128 -26.35 -23.94 -29.29
C TYR A 128 -26.19 -23.96 -27.78
N LEU A 129 -27.07 -24.65 -27.05
CA LEU A 129 -27.03 -24.78 -25.60
C LEU A 129 -25.70 -25.37 -25.14
N THR A 130 -25.21 -26.41 -25.84
CA THR A 130 -23.92 -27.02 -25.53
C THR A 130 -22.76 -26.04 -25.69
N ALA A 131 -22.72 -25.28 -26.80
CA ALA A 131 -21.69 -24.26 -27.01
C ALA A 131 -21.72 -23.19 -25.91
N VAL A 132 -22.92 -22.69 -25.60
CA VAL A 132 -23.11 -21.67 -24.54
C VAL A 132 -22.71 -22.18 -23.16
N LEU A 133 -23.07 -23.42 -22.79
CA LEU A 133 -22.71 -24.01 -21.51
C LEU A 133 -21.18 -24.07 -21.33
N PHE A 134 -20.43 -24.44 -22.36
CA PHE A 134 -18.98 -24.45 -22.29
C PHE A 134 -18.38 -23.03 -22.17
N VAL A 135 -18.97 -22.05 -22.89
CA VAL A 135 -18.56 -20.64 -22.74
C VAL A 135 -18.84 -20.14 -21.31
N GLN A 136 -20.04 -20.43 -20.78
CA GLN A 136 -20.41 -20.02 -19.42
C GLN A 136 -19.56 -20.73 -18.38
N LEU A 137 -19.25 -22.01 -18.55
CA LEU A 137 -18.34 -22.75 -17.68
C LEU A 137 -16.96 -22.09 -17.65
N ALA A 138 -16.40 -21.73 -18.81
CA ALA A 138 -15.15 -21.01 -18.87
C ALA A 138 -15.19 -19.69 -18.09
N TRP A 139 -16.29 -18.95 -18.20
CA TRP A 139 -16.49 -17.67 -17.49
C TRP A 139 -16.64 -17.83 -15.98
N VAL A 140 -17.35 -18.88 -15.53
CA VAL A 140 -17.47 -19.20 -14.09
C VAL A 140 -16.14 -19.66 -13.51
N LEU A 141 -15.36 -20.41 -14.28
CA LEU A 141 -14.05 -20.88 -13.84
C LEU A 141 -13.01 -19.76 -13.78
N GLN A 142 -13.13 -18.71 -14.59
CA GLN A 142 -12.18 -17.59 -14.60
C GLN A 142 -11.92 -16.97 -13.23
N PRO A 143 -12.92 -16.47 -12.48
CA PRO A 143 -12.67 -15.87 -11.17
C PRO A 143 -12.15 -16.88 -10.15
N VAL A 144 -12.57 -18.15 -10.26
CA VAL A 144 -12.08 -19.22 -9.40
C VAL A 144 -10.59 -19.47 -9.67
N LEU A 145 -10.21 -19.62 -10.95
CA LEU A 145 -8.82 -19.80 -11.35
C LEU A 145 -7.96 -18.56 -11.04
N ALA A 146 -8.47 -17.37 -11.27
CA ALA A 146 -7.79 -16.12 -10.93
C ALA A 146 -7.55 -16.02 -9.42
N THR A 147 -8.55 -16.33 -8.60
CA THR A 147 -8.43 -16.35 -7.14
C THR A 147 -7.44 -17.43 -6.68
N TRP A 148 -7.51 -18.62 -7.29
CA TRP A 148 -6.57 -19.69 -6.97
C TRP A 148 -5.13 -19.33 -7.35
N LEU A 149 -4.92 -18.73 -8.52
CA LEU A 149 -3.61 -18.27 -8.97
C LEU A 149 -3.08 -17.12 -8.11
N SER A 150 -3.92 -16.16 -7.73
CA SER A 150 -3.50 -15.06 -6.85
C SER A 150 -3.10 -15.54 -5.46
N ARG A 151 -3.82 -16.54 -4.92
CA ARG A 151 -3.47 -17.18 -3.63
C ARG A 151 -2.21 -18.05 -3.72
N SER A 152 -1.87 -18.48 -4.91
CA SER A 152 -0.68 -19.27 -5.23
C SER A 152 0.46 -18.43 -5.80
N ALA A 153 0.30 -17.10 -5.84
CA ALA A 153 1.33 -16.19 -6.32
C ALA A 153 2.63 -16.38 -5.50
N PRO A 154 3.77 -16.57 -6.16
CA PRO A 154 5.02 -16.80 -5.47
C PRO A 154 5.52 -15.51 -4.84
N PRO A 155 6.38 -15.60 -3.83
CA PRO A 155 7.13 -14.44 -3.38
C PRO A 155 8.01 -13.91 -4.52
N LEU A 156 8.21 -12.59 -4.55
CA LEU A 156 8.94 -11.90 -5.61
C LEU A 156 10.13 -11.15 -5.02
N THR A 157 11.29 -11.29 -5.67
CA THR A 157 12.44 -10.44 -5.37
C THR A 157 12.15 -9.02 -5.87
N TYR A 158 12.35 -8.03 -5.02
CA TYR A 158 12.27 -6.63 -5.37
C TYR A 158 13.68 -6.04 -5.47
N LEU A 159 13.97 -5.41 -6.61
CA LEU A 159 15.20 -4.64 -6.81
C LEU A 159 14.82 -3.16 -6.75
N PRO A 160 15.36 -2.37 -5.82
CA PRO A 160 15.10 -0.94 -5.75
C PRO A 160 15.38 -0.24 -7.09
N GLY A 161 14.42 0.56 -7.57
CA GLY A 161 14.53 1.25 -8.87
C GLY A 161 14.16 0.43 -10.11
N ALA A 162 13.95 -0.88 -9.98
CA ALA A 162 13.40 -1.72 -11.05
C ALA A 162 11.93 -2.05 -10.76
N ALA A 163 11.13 -2.18 -11.82
CA ALA A 163 9.80 -2.78 -11.66
C ALA A 163 9.97 -4.21 -11.09
N PRO A 164 9.10 -4.66 -10.16
CA PRO A 164 9.15 -6.04 -9.65
C PRO A 164 9.19 -7.01 -10.83
N GLN A 165 10.31 -7.71 -10.99
CA GLN A 165 10.51 -8.57 -12.16
C GLN A 165 10.14 -10.03 -11.85
N PRO A 166 9.04 -10.52 -12.43
CA PRO A 166 8.82 -11.93 -12.63
C PRO A 166 9.07 -12.31 -14.10
N GLU A 167 10.30 -12.29 -14.58
CA GLU A 167 10.53 -12.52 -16.01
C GLU A 167 9.97 -13.83 -16.58
N PRO A 168 10.16 -15.01 -16.00
CA PRO A 168 9.53 -16.22 -16.54
C PRO A 168 8.03 -16.27 -16.28
N PHE A 169 7.55 -15.52 -15.31
CA PHE A 169 6.18 -15.47 -14.85
C PHE A 169 5.31 -14.52 -15.70
N ALA A 170 5.85 -13.36 -16.08
CA ALA A 170 5.13 -12.35 -16.86
C ALA A 170 4.69 -12.87 -18.25
N ALA A 171 5.48 -13.73 -18.88
CA ALA A 171 5.11 -14.33 -20.16
C ALA A 171 3.88 -15.24 -20.00
N HIS A 172 3.87 -16.14 -19.01
CA HIS A 172 2.75 -17.04 -18.72
C HIS A 172 1.52 -16.29 -18.23
N ALA A 173 1.72 -15.25 -17.40
CA ALA A 173 0.64 -14.38 -16.93
C ALA A 173 -0.01 -13.60 -18.08
N ARG A 174 0.77 -13.09 -19.04
CA ARG A 174 0.23 -12.42 -20.25
C ARG A 174 -0.58 -13.39 -21.12
N VAL A 175 -0.11 -14.62 -21.30
CA VAL A 175 -0.85 -15.64 -22.06
C VAL A 175 -2.16 -15.98 -21.34
N TYR A 176 -2.13 -16.18 -20.03
CA TYR A 176 -3.31 -16.42 -19.22
C TYR A 176 -4.29 -15.24 -19.26
N ALA A 177 -3.81 -14.02 -19.04
CA ALA A 177 -4.63 -12.82 -19.08
C ALA A 177 -5.31 -12.62 -20.46
N ARG A 178 -4.60 -12.95 -21.56
CA ARG A 178 -5.18 -12.95 -22.91
C ARG A 178 -6.24 -14.01 -23.08
N ALA A 179 -6.00 -15.23 -22.57
CA ALA A 179 -6.96 -16.34 -22.67
C ALA A 179 -8.25 -16.08 -21.85
N VAL A 180 -8.06 -15.52 -20.64
CA VAL A 180 -9.14 -15.26 -19.67
C VAL A 180 -9.87 -13.95 -19.96
N GLY A 181 -9.15 -12.98 -20.54
CA GLY A 181 -9.63 -11.59 -20.71
C GLY A 181 -10.32 -11.27 -22.05
N THR A 182 -10.73 -12.26 -22.86
CA THR A 182 -11.38 -11.98 -24.15
C THR A 182 -12.90 -12.20 -24.14
N PRO A 183 -13.69 -11.22 -23.61
CA PRO A 183 -15.16 -11.25 -23.79
C PRO A 183 -15.55 -11.38 -25.26
N GLY A 184 -14.71 -10.84 -26.18
CA GLY A 184 -14.94 -10.93 -27.61
C GLY A 184 -14.91 -12.35 -28.18
N ALA A 185 -14.04 -13.23 -27.67
CA ALA A 185 -14.02 -14.61 -28.09
C ALA A 185 -15.29 -15.36 -27.67
N ALA A 186 -15.82 -15.10 -26.46
CA ALA A 186 -17.05 -15.67 -25.97
C ALA A 186 -18.25 -15.20 -26.81
N VAL A 187 -18.34 -13.88 -27.10
CA VAL A 187 -19.38 -13.31 -27.97
C VAL A 187 -19.30 -13.87 -29.38
N ALA A 188 -18.08 -14.04 -29.94
CA ALA A 188 -17.91 -14.62 -31.28
C ALA A 188 -18.37 -16.09 -31.33
N VAL A 189 -18.09 -16.90 -30.31
CA VAL A 189 -18.55 -18.29 -30.22
C VAL A 189 -20.08 -18.35 -30.08
N GLU A 190 -20.66 -17.48 -29.23
CA GLU A 190 -22.13 -17.40 -29.10
C GLU A 190 -22.79 -16.97 -30.41
N ALA A 191 -22.22 -15.96 -31.10
CA ALA A 191 -22.73 -15.52 -32.40
C ALA A 191 -22.65 -16.62 -33.46
N LEU A 192 -21.52 -17.33 -33.53
CA LEU A 192 -21.35 -18.44 -34.47
C LEU A 192 -22.34 -19.57 -34.20
N ALA A 193 -22.57 -19.91 -32.93
CA ALA A 193 -23.54 -20.92 -32.52
C ALA A 193 -25.00 -20.49 -32.86
N LEU A 194 -25.35 -19.22 -32.61
CA LEU A 194 -26.65 -18.67 -32.92
C LEU A 194 -26.93 -18.65 -34.43
N ILE A 195 -26.01 -18.15 -35.24
CA ILE A 195 -26.09 -18.14 -36.68
C ILE A 195 -26.25 -19.59 -37.21
N GLY A 196 -25.43 -20.51 -36.67
CA GLY A 196 -25.52 -21.92 -37.02
C GLY A 196 -26.87 -22.55 -36.68
N ALA A 197 -27.42 -22.23 -35.50
CA ALA A 197 -28.74 -22.74 -35.09
C ALA A 197 -29.87 -22.22 -35.99
N LEU A 198 -29.85 -20.93 -36.35
CA LEU A 198 -30.81 -20.32 -37.24
C LEU A 198 -30.70 -20.86 -38.69
N ALA A 199 -29.47 -21.08 -39.19
CA ALA A 199 -29.24 -21.69 -40.51
C ALA A 199 -29.70 -23.16 -40.55
N ALA A 200 -29.52 -23.91 -39.47
CA ALA A 200 -29.97 -25.29 -39.35
C ALA A 200 -31.50 -25.43 -39.37
N ALA A 201 -32.25 -24.39 -38.92
CA ALA A 201 -33.71 -24.34 -38.97
C ALA A 201 -34.25 -24.04 -40.37
N GLY A 202 -33.48 -23.47 -41.28
CA GLY A 202 -33.92 -22.86 -42.54
C GLY A 202 -33.86 -23.75 -43.81
N GLY A 203 -33.86 -25.08 -43.73
CA GLY A 203 -33.98 -25.99 -44.91
C GLY A 203 -32.65 -26.23 -45.64
N PRO A 204 -32.37 -25.70 -46.85
CA PRO A 204 -31.22 -26.09 -47.68
C PRO A 204 -29.85 -25.79 -47.05
N LEU A 205 -29.79 -24.95 -46.02
CA LEU A 205 -28.57 -24.60 -45.27
C LEU A 205 -28.38 -25.43 -44.00
N GLY A 206 -29.20 -26.46 -43.73
CA GLY A 206 -29.14 -27.28 -42.52
C GLY A 206 -27.81 -27.91 -42.25
N GLY A 207 -27.10 -28.40 -43.28
CA GLY A 207 -25.77 -28.95 -43.16
C GLY A 207 -24.69 -27.91 -42.76
N VAL A 208 -24.78 -26.72 -43.31
CA VAL A 208 -23.90 -25.60 -43.00
C VAL A 208 -24.14 -25.15 -41.56
N GLY A 209 -25.42 -25.02 -41.16
CA GLY A 209 -25.81 -24.67 -39.80
C GLY A 209 -25.25 -25.64 -38.75
N SER A 210 -25.38 -26.94 -38.99
CA SER A 210 -24.81 -27.98 -38.12
C SER A 210 -23.29 -27.90 -38.03
N ALA A 211 -22.61 -27.64 -39.14
CA ALA A 211 -21.15 -27.46 -39.15
C ALA A 211 -20.70 -26.22 -38.33
N LEU A 212 -21.45 -25.11 -38.42
CA LEU A 212 -21.17 -23.91 -37.63
C LEU A 212 -21.37 -24.16 -36.12
N ILE A 213 -22.42 -24.88 -35.74
CA ILE A 213 -22.63 -25.26 -34.33
C ILE A 213 -21.48 -26.14 -33.85
N GLY A 214 -21.10 -27.15 -34.65
CA GLY A 214 -19.94 -28.01 -34.33
C GLY A 214 -18.65 -27.23 -34.14
N ALA A 215 -18.39 -26.27 -35.03
CA ALA A 215 -17.25 -25.37 -34.91
C ALA A 215 -17.30 -24.50 -33.63
N ALA A 216 -18.49 -23.96 -33.30
CA ALA A 216 -18.67 -23.18 -32.07
C ALA A 216 -18.42 -24.01 -30.80
N VAL A 217 -18.94 -25.25 -30.76
CA VAL A 217 -18.68 -26.18 -29.65
C VAL A 217 -17.19 -26.50 -29.53
N LEU A 218 -16.52 -26.81 -30.63
CA LEU A 218 -15.08 -27.10 -30.62
C LEU A 218 -14.25 -25.90 -30.18
N LEU A 219 -14.59 -24.69 -30.62
CA LEU A 219 -13.92 -23.46 -30.20
C LEU A 219 -14.14 -23.19 -28.70
N ALA A 220 -15.35 -23.41 -28.18
CA ALA A 220 -15.67 -23.25 -26.76
C ALA A 220 -14.89 -24.25 -25.89
N LEU A 221 -14.83 -25.52 -26.32
CA LEU A 221 -14.02 -26.56 -25.67
C LEU A 221 -12.52 -26.23 -25.70
N ALA A 222 -12.01 -25.79 -26.86
CA ALA A 222 -10.60 -25.41 -27.00
C ALA A 222 -10.25 -24.21 -26.11
N ALA A 223 -11.13 -23.20 -26.05
CA ALA A 223 -10.94 -22.03 -25.18
C ALA A 223 -10.93 -22.44 -23.69
N THR A 224 -11.85 -23.31 -23.28
CA THR A 224 -11.93 -23.82 -21.90
C THR A 224 -10.67 -24.64 -21.55
N ALA A 225 -10.28 -25.55 -22.42
CA ALA A 225 -9.07 -26.36 -22.24
C ALA A 225 -7.79 -25.49 -22.20
N PHE A 226 -7.70 -24.51 -23.11
CA PHE A 226 -6.57 -23.57 -23.14
C PHE A 226 -6.48 -22.75 -21.86
N THR A 227 -7.61 -22.27 -21.33
CA THR A 227 -7.67 -21.53 -20.07
C THR A 227 -7.18 -22.40 -18.91
N GLY A 228 -7.68 -23.64 -18.79
CA GLY A 228 -7.28 -24.60 -17.77
C GLY A 228 -5.79 -24.99 -17.87
N LEU A 229 -5.31 -25.31 -19.07
CA LEU A 229 -3.89 -25.64 -19.30
C LEU A 229 -2.96 -24.46 -19.01
N SER A 230 -3.38 -23.24 -19.38
CA SER A 230 -2.62 -22.02 -19.09
C SER A 230 -2.54 -21.76 -17.59
N ALA A 231 -3.62 -21.95 -16.85
CA ALA A 231 -3.64 -21.84 -15.40
C ALA A 231 -2.73 -22.89 -14.73
N LEU A 232 -2.77 -24.14 -15.20
CA LEU A 232 -1.90 -25.21 -14.72
C LEU A 232 -0.41 -24.93 -15.00
N ARG A 233 -0.06 -24.47 -16.21
CA ARG A 233 1.29 -24.08 -16.58
C ARG A 233 1.79 -22.92 -15.70
N LEU A 234 0.95 -21.91 -15.50
CA LEU A 234 1.27 -20.78 -14.65
C LEU A 234 1.50 -21.23 -13.19
N SER A 235 0.63 -22.07 -12.65
CA SER A 235 0.79 -22.61 -11.28
C SER A 235 2.08 -23.42 -11.10
N ARG A 236 2.48 -24.22 -12.13
CA ARG A 236 3.75 -24.95 -12.11
C ARG A 236 4.95 -24.01 -12.15
N ALA A 237 4.90 -22.99 -13.02
CA ALA A 237 5.93 -21.96 -13.11
C ALA A 237 6.07 -21.19 -11.78
N GLN A 238 4.94 -20.85 -11.13
CA GLN A 238 4.90 -20.21 -9.82
C GLN A 238 5.61 -21.04 -8.75
N ARG A 239 5.31 -22.33 -8.69
CA ARG A 239 5.95 -23.23 -7.72
C ARG A 239 7.45 -23.33 -7.94
N GLY A 240 7.88 -23.58 -9.17
CA GLY A 240 9.32 -23.68 -9.50
C GLY A 240 10.09 -22.39 -9.23
N TRP A 241 9.46 -21.23 -9.44
CA TRP A 241 10.04 -19.94 -9.05
C TRP A 241 10.19 -19.82 -7.54
N GLY A 242 9.12 -20.10 -6.78
CA GLY A 242 9.15 -20.02 -5.32
C GLY A 242 10.20 -20.94 -4.70
N GLU A 243 10.41 -22.14 -5.27
CA GLU A 243 11.45 -23.08 -4.82
C GLU A 243 12.86 -22.53 -5.08
N ARG A 244 13.11 -21.98 -6.28
CA ARG A 244 14.40 -21.34 -6.58
C ARG A 244 14.68 -20.16 -5.66
N LEU A 245 13.70 -19.27 -5.45
CA LEU A 245 13.88 -18.12 -4.57
C LEU A 245 14.22 -18.55 -3.13
N VAL A 246 13.55 -19.57 -2.60
CA VAL A 246 13.90 -20.13 -1.27
C VAL A 246 15.32 -20.68 -1.26
N ALA A 247 15.75 -21.36 -2.33
CA ALA A 247 17.11 -21.88 -2.46
C ALA A 247 18.14 -20.73 -2.53
N ASP A 248 17.85 -19.65 -3.27
CA ASP A 248 18.72 -18.47 -3.37
C ASP A 248 18.87 -17.77 -2.00
N VAL A 249 17.76 -17.63 -1.27
CA VAL A 249 17.78 -17.09 0.10
C VAL A 249 18.58 -18.01 1.02
N ALA A 250 18.41 -19.33 0.94
CA ALA A 250 19.17 -20.28 1.73
C ALA A 250 20.68 -20.20 1.42
N ALA A 251 21.04 -20.03 0.15
CA ALA A 251 22.43 -19.88 -0.29
C ALA A 251 23.09 -18.60 0.26
N SER A 252 22.32 -17.52 0.41
CA SER A 252 22.83 -16.27 1.02
C SER A 252 23.03 -16.37 2.53
N ARG A 253 22.55 -17.44 3.18
CA ARG A 253 22.66 -17.73 4.61
C ARG A 253 22.31 -16.55 5.51
N PRO A 254 21.13 -15.93 5.37
CA PRO A 254 20.75 -14.79 6.20
C PRO A 254 20.65 -15.21 7.67
N VAL A 255 21.19 -14.38 8.56
CA VAL A 255 21.14 -14.56 10.02
C VAL A 255 19.87 -13.93 10.59
N PHE A 256 19.41 -12.84 9.99
CA PHE A 256 18.20 -12.14 10.42
C PHE A 256 17.22 -11.91 9.27
N ALA A 257 15.94 -11.81 9.65
CA ALA A 257 14.87 -11.37 8.79
C ALA A 257 14.26 -10.08 9.34
N VAL A 258 14.09 -9.06 8.50
CA VAL A 258 13.28 -7.88 8.84
C VAL A 258 11.87 -8.11 8.33
N TYR A 259 10.93 -8.28 9.23
CA TYR A 259 9.55 -8.55 8.90
C TYR A 259 8.75 -7.25 8.80
N VAL A 260 8.42 -6.87 7.58
CA VAL A 260 7.72 -5.62 7.27
C VAL A 260 6.26 -5.90 6.98
N SER A 261 5.40 -5.56 7.92
CA SER A 261 3.94 -5.64 7.78
C SER A 261 3.32 -4.33 8.26
N LEU A 262 3.09 -3.44 7.30
CA LEU A 262 2.64 -2.06 7.53
C LEU A 262 1.54 -1.74 6.54
N ALA A 263 0.30 -1.61 7.01
CA ALA A 263 -0.87 -1.39 6.14
C ALA A 263 -0.90 -0.01 5.47
N ALA A 264 -0.30 0.99 6.10
CA ALA A 264 -0.36 2.37 5.61
C ALA A 264 0.67 2.63 4.50
N ARG A 265 0.22 3.20 3.37
CA ARG A 265 1.10 3.58 2.25
C ARG A 265 2.19 4.59 2.65
N GLN A 266 1.92 5.44 3.65
CA GLN A 266 2.82 6.47 4.14
C GLN A 266 3.95 5.96 5.05
N SER A 267 3.98 4.65 5.33
CA SER A 267 4.89 4.05 6.31
C SER A 267 6.28 3.68 5.76
N LYS A 268 6.58 4.00 4.50
CA LYS A 268 7.83 3.63 3.81
C LYS A 268 9.08 4.14 4.51
N TYR A 269 9.00 5.34 5.10
CA TYR A 269 10.10 5.91 5.85
C TYR A 269 10.53 5.02 7.03
N ILE A 270 9.60 4.22 7.58
CA ILE A 270 9.85 3.30 8.69
C ILE A 270 10.93 2.28 8.34
N VAL A 271 10.92 1.74 7.13
CA VAL A 271 11.93 0.79 6.67
C VAL A 271 13.21 1.52 6.29
N ASN A 272 13.08 2.58 5.47
CA ASN A 272 14.23 3.30 4.93
C ASN A 272 15.17 3.86 6.00
N GLN A 273 14.65 4.30 7.15
CA GLN A 273 15.49 4.82 8.23
C GLN A 273 16.35 3.75 8.93
N TRP A 274 15.97 2.46 8.84
CA TRP A 274 16.75 1.36 9.41
C TRP A 274 17.77 0.78 8.43
N LEU A 275 17.59 0.97 7.12
CA LEU A 275 18.45 0.35 6.10
C LEU A 275 19.94 0.68 6.30
N PRO A 276 20.36 1.94 6.59
CA PRO A 276 21.77 2.24 6.80
C PRO A 276 22.38 1.45 7.97
N ALA A 277 21.64 1.32 9.07
CA ALA A 277 22.10 0.57 10.24
C ALA A 277 22.16 -0.94 9.97
N LEU A 278 21.21 -1.48 9.23
CA LEU A 278 21.17 -2.88 8.82
C LEU A 278 22.27 -3.19 7.81
N ASP A 279 22.49 -2.30 6.83
CA ASP A 279 23.51 -2.47 5.81
C ASP A 279 24.95 -2.40 6.39
N ALA A 280 25.12 -1.75 7.51
CA ALA A 280 26.40 -1.69 8.22
C ALA A 280 26.70 -2.93 9.07
N LEU A 281 25.75 -3.86 9.23
CA LEU A 281 26.00 -5.13 9.93
C LEU A 281 26.91 -6.04 9.10
N PRO A 282 27.80 -6.84 9.69
CA PRO A 282 28.55 -7.86 8.94
C PRO A 282 27.67 -9.01 8.48
N GLU A 283 26.62 -9.34 9.23
CA GLU A 283 25.71 -10.44 8.96
C GLU A 283 24.82 -10.18 7.73
N ALA A 284 24.53 -11.25 6.99
CA ALA A 284 23.54 -11.21 5.94
C ALA A 284 22.12 -11.22 6.53
N GLY A 285 21.23 -10.46 5.95
CA GLY A 285 19.80 -10.42 6.30
C GLY A 285 18.90 -10.56 5.09
N VAL A 286 17.60 -10.65 5.33
CA VAL A 286 16.55 -10.62 4.31
C VAL A 286 15.41 -9.74 4.78
N LEU A 287 14.86 -8.92 3.88
CA LEU A 287 13.67 -8.11 4.15
C LEU A 287 12.44 -8.83 3.58
N LEU A 288 11.49 -9.19 4.44
CA LEU A 288 10.25 -9.85 4.06
C LEU A 288 9.10 -8.85 4.13
N VAL A 289 8.68 -8.38 2.97
CA VAL A 289 7.64 -7.34 2.84
C VAL A 289 6.30 -7.98 2.55
N ARG A 290 5.28 -7.69 3.37
CA ARG A 290 3.95 -8.31 3.30
C ARG A 290 2.98 -7.53 2.42
N GLU A 291 3.17 -6.24 2.26
CA GLU A 291 2.30 -5.33 1.52
C GLU A 291 3.07 -4.69 0.37
N ALA A 292 2.55 -4.82 -0.87
CA ALA A 292 3.16 -4.26 -2.07
C ALA A 292 3.35 -2.74 -1.98
N SER A 293 2.45 -2.04 -1.27
CA SER A 293 2.56 -0.60 -1.02
C SER A 293 3.84 -0.19 -0.29
N GLN A 294 4.53 -1.10 0.37
CA GLN A 294 5.80 -0.85 1.07
C GLN A 294 7.04 -0.99 0.18
N LEU A 295 6.89 -1.51 -1.03
CA LEU A 295 8.02 -1.70 -1.94
C LEU A 295 8.49 -0.41 -2.62
N THR A 296 7.62 0.57 -2.82
CA THR A 296 7.93 1.78 -3.60
C THR A 296 7.70 3.06 -2.80
N PRO A 297 8.69 3.95 -2.65
CA PRO A 297 10.11 3.78 -2.96
C PRO A 297 10.89 3.23 -1.75
N LEU A 298 11.38 2.01 -1.84
CA LEU A 298 12.35 1.50 -0.89
C LEU A 298 13.74 1.97 -1.32
N ALA A 299 14.56 2.45 -0.39
CA ALA A 299 15.93 2.82 -0.67
C ALA A 299 16.77 1.57 -1.02
N ALA A 300 17.87 1.78 -1.73
CA ALA A 300 18.79 0.70 -2.05
C ALA A 300 19.36 0.09 -0.76
N THR A 301 19.49 -1.24 -0.74
CA THR A 301 20.06 -2.00 0.36
C THR A 301 20.83 -3.21 -0.19
N ARG A 302 21.85 -3.66 0.55
CA ARG A 302 22.60 -4.89 0.19
C ARG A 302 21.82 -6.17 0.47
N HIS A 303 20.76 -6.10 1.27
CA HIS A 303 19.96 -7.25 1.65
C HIS A 303 18.87 -7.55 0.62
N PRO A 304 18.62 -8.82 0.29
CA PRO A 304 17.49 -9.19 -0.56
C PRO A 304 16.16 -8.69 0.02
N VAL A 305 15.38 -7.99 -0.80
CA VAL A 305 14.02 -7.56 -0.47
C VAL A 305 13.05 -8.49 -1.17
N ILE A 306 12.17 -9.13 -0.43
CA ILE A 306 11.24 -10.12 -0.96
C ILE A 306 9.82 -9.76 -0.58
N TYR A 307 9.00 -9.56 -1.60
CA TYR A 307 7.56 -9.45 -1.43
C TYR A 307 6.96 -10.83 -1.18
N ALA A 308 6.47 -11.06 0.02
CA ALA A 308 5.92 -12.34 0.47
C ALA A 308 4.51 -12.13 1.07
N PRO A 309 3.46 -11.95 0.23
CA PRO A 309 2.12 -11.62 0.71
C PRO A 309 1.46 -12.77 1.48
N SER A 310 1.83 -14.03 1.21
CA SER A 310 1.25 -15.18 1.88
C SER A 310 2.06 -15.61 3.10
N GLN A 311 1.36 -16.09 4.14
CA GLN A 311 2.00 -16.63 5.34
C GLN A 311 2.87 -17.84 5.02
N LYS A 312 2.42 -18.72 4.12
CA LYS A 312 3.14 -19.90 3.68
C LYS A 312 4.50 -19.55 3.06
N ASP A 313 4.56 -18.45 2.30
CA ASP A 313 5.82 -18.03 1.68
C ASP A 313 6.79 -17.47 2.71
N VAL A 314 6.29 -16.70 3.68
CA VAL A 314 7.11 -16.24 4.81
C VAL A 314 7.73 -17.42 5.54
N GLU A 315 6.93 -18.44 5.90
CA GLU A 315 7.41 -19.63 6.60
C GLU A 315 8.49 -20.40 5.81
N ARG A 316 8.37 -20.44 4.47
CA ARG A 316 9.39 -21.06 3.60
C ARG A 316 10.66 -20.23 3.46
N LEU A 317 10.55 -18.90 3.52
CA LEU A 317 11.67 -17.97 3.43
C LEU A 317 12.44 -17.82 4.75
N ILE A 318 11.85 -18.21 5.87
CA ILE A 318 12.57 -18.38 7.14
C ILE A 318 13.40 -19.67 7.06
N VAL A 319 14.53 -19.56 6.34
CA VAL A 319 15.47 -20.67 6.16
C VAL A 319 16.22 -20.98 7.47
N PRO A 320 16.81 -22.17 7.63
CA PRO A 320 17.41 -22.60 8.90
C PRO A 320 18.55 -21.71 9.44
N SER A 321 19.16 -20.87 8.60
CA SER A 321 20.20 -19.91 9.04
C SER A 321 19.62 -18.67 9.73
N VAL A 322 18.34 -18.34 9.52
CA VAL A 322 17.68 -17.20 10.18
C VAL A 322 17.46 -17.54 11.65
N ARG A 323 17.99 -16.70 12.52
CA ARG A 323 17.88 -16.79 13.99
C ARG A 323 17.05 -15.66 14.59
N ILE A 324 17.02 -14.50 13.93
CA ILE A 324 16.46 -13.28 14.45
C ILE A 324 15.37 -12.76 13.51
N ALA A 325 14.24 -12.36 14.08
CA ALA A 325 13.19 -11.63 13.38
C ALA A 325 13.07 -10.22 13.96
N PHE A 326 13.40 -9.21 13.15
CA PHE A 326 13.25 -7.81 13.50
C PHE A 326 11.89 -7.28 13.06
N TYR A 327 11.26 -6.48 13.94
CA TYR A 327 10.00 -5.81 13.71
C TYR A 327 10.15 -4.31 13.91
N LEU A 328 9.71 -3.53 12.92
CA LEU A 328 9.89 -2.07 12.91
C LEU A 328 8.68 -1.30 13.44
N ALA A 329 7.55 -1.96 13.60
CA ALA A 329 6.32 -1.40 14.14
C ALA A 329 5.37 -2.48 14.62
N TYR A 330 4.37 -2.09 15.42
CA TYR A 330 3.30 -2.98 15.87
C TYR A 330 2.25 -3.17 14.77
N GLY A 331 2.50 -4.11 13.85
CA GLY A 331 1.58 -4.47 12.78
C GLY A 331 0.69 -5.66 13.17
N GLU A 332 -0.56 -5.67 12.71
CA GLU A 332 -1.52 -6.75 12.98
C GLU A 332 -0.99 -8.14 12.57
N ARG A 333 -0.23 -8.20 11.46
CA ARG A 333 0.31 -9.46 10.94
C ARG A 333 1.58 -9.92 11.65
N ASN A 334 2.13 -9.14 12.58
CA ASN A 334 3.31 -9.56 13.35
C ASN A 334 3.06 -10.89 14.07
N GLY A 335 1.85 -11.10 14.62
CA GLY A 335 1.44 -12.34 15.23
C GLY A 335 1.56 -13.58 14.33
N GLN A 336 1.63 -13.42 13.02
CA GLN A 336 1.82 -14.52 12.10
C GLN A 336 3.25 -15.09 12.15
N LEU A 337 4.27 -14.26 12.35
CA LEU A 337 5.66 -14.71 12.47
C LEU A 337 6.08 -14.89 13.94
N LEU A 338 5.51 -14.15 14.89
CA LEU A 338 5.78 -14.25 16.33
C LEU A 338 5.54 -15.66 16.91
N ARG A 339 4.75 -16.49 16.24
CA ARG A 339 4.49 -17.88 16.64
C ARG A 339 5.58 -18.87 16.22
N ASP A 340 6.63 -18.43 15.49
CA ASP A 340 7.74 -19.33 15.13
C ASP A 340 8.76 -19.40 16.28
N PRO A 341 8.80 -20.50 17.05
CA PRO A 341 9.63 -20.59 18.25
C PRO A 341 11.13 -20.77 17.94
N ARG A 342 11.49 -20.92 16.68
CA ARG A 342 12.90 -21.05 16.26
C ARG A 342 13.63 -19.74 16.23
N LEU A 343 12.88 -18.62 16.22
CA LEU A 343 13.40 -17.27 16.08
C LEU A 343 13.46 -16.54 17.40
N LYS A 344 14.41 -15.64 17.53
CA LYS A 344 14.39 -14.57 18.52
C LYS A 344 13.65 -13.38 17.92
N HIS A 345 12.54 -13.00 18.54
CA HIS A 345 11.68 -11.93 18.08
C HIS A 345 12.06 -10.61 18.76
N VAL A 346 12.56 -9.68 17.97
CA VAL A 346 13.09 -8.40 18.45
C VAL A 346 12.27 -7.24 17.90
N MET A 347 11.70 -6.41 18.80
CA MET A 347 11.06 -5.17 18.42
C MET A 347 12.09 -4.05 18.39
N LEU A 348 12.28 -3.41 17.23
CA LEU A 348 13.18 -2.27 17.04
C LEU A 348 12.46 -0.93 17.11
N LEU A 349 11.18 -0.88 16.79
CA LEU A 349 10.41 0.33 16.51
C LEU A 349 11.03 1.21 15.40
N HIS A 350 10.29 2.17 14.92
CA HIS A 350 10.76 3.10 13.89
C HIS A 350 11.06 4.50 14.44
N GLY A 351 10.45 4.87 15.54
CA GLY A 351 10.62 6.15 16.19
C GLY A 351 10.21 6.04 17.65
N ASP A 352 10.69 6.96 18.44
CA ASP A 352 10.42 7.05 19.85
C ASP A 352 10.00 8.48 20.20
N SER A 353 8.93 8.63 20.97
CA SER A 353 8.42 9.93 21.41
C SER A 353 7.52 9.75 22.63
N ASP A 354 7.14 10.83 23.28
CA ASP A 354 6.25 10.82 24.43
C ASP A 354 4.77 10.54 24.06
N LYS A 355 4.48 10.21 22.80
CA LYS A 355 3.14 9.80 22.40
C LYS A 355 2.77 8.44 22.99
N ALA A 356 1.52 8.29 23.43
CA ALA A 356 1.00 7.04 23.98
C ALA A 356 1.18 5.83 23.04
N THR A 357 1.22 6.06 21.71
CA THR A 357 1.43 5.02 20.70
C THR A 357 2.85 4.41 20.72
N SER A 358 3.82 5.07 21.35
CA SER A 358 5.19 4.55 21.49
C SER A 358 5.29 3.36 22.45
N ALA A 359 4.32 3.17 23.34
CA ALA A 359 4.24 2.03 24.25
C ALA A 359 2.97 1.22 23.97
N ASN A 360 3.12 0.08 23.31
CA ASN A 360 2.01 -0.78 22.90
C ASN A 360 1.99 -2.12 23.67
N GLY A 361 0.82 -2.60 24.08
CA GLY A 361 0.67 -3.87 24.79
C GLY A 361 1.18 -5.11 24.04
N MET A 362 1.29 -5.05 22.71
CA MET A 362 1.94 -6.11 21.92
C MET A 362 3.43 -6.28 22.25
N ALA A 363 4.08 -5.30 22.87
CA ALA A 363 5.48 -5.39 23.30
C ALA A 363 5.76 -6.66 24.12
N ARG A 364 4.78 -7.12 24.90
CA ARG A 364 4.86 -8.34 25.72
C ARG A 364 5.07 -9.64 24.92
N ALA A 365 4.79 -9.62 23.62
CA ALA A 365 4.90 -10.80 22.76
C ALA A 365 6.30 -10.99 22.17
N PHE A 366 7.19 -10.00 22.31
CA PHE A 366 8.56 -10.07 21.80
C PHE A 366 9.51 -10.62 22.86
N ASP A 367 10.56 -11.32 22.41
CA ASP A 367 11.62 -11.80 23.30
C ASP A 367 12.43 -10.64 23.85
N GLU A 368 12.76 -9.68 22.97
CA GLU A 368 13.50 -8.49 23.34
C GLU A 368 12.90 -7.23 22.68
N ILE A 369 13.00 -6.11 23.37
CA ILE A 369 12.66 -4.78 22.86
C ILE A 369 13.93 -3.96 22.90
N TRP A 370 14.45 -3.63 21.72
CA TRP A 370 15.66 -2.85 21.61
C TRP A 370 15.30 -1.37 21.60
N VAL A 371 15.76 -0.67 22.62
CA VAL A 371 15.40 0.73 22.88
C VAL A 371 16.64 1.62 22.80
N ALA A 372 16.40 2.91 22.54
CA ALA A 372 17.47 3.87 22.47
C ALA A 372 18.08 4.15 23.86
N GLY A 373 17.25 4.49 24.83
CA GLY A 373 17.71 4.87 26.17
C GLY A 373 16.66 4.64 27.26
N PRO A 374 16.95 5.01 28.51
CA PRO A 374 16.08 4.80 29.67
C PRO A 374 14.65 5.36 29.53
N ALA A 375 14.49 6.51 28.89
CA ALA A 375 13.20 7.15 28.68
C ALA A 375 12.18 6.23 27.97
N ALA A 376 12.63 5.34 27.10
CA ALA A 376 11.75 4.38 26.44
C ALA A 376 11.14 3.38 27.44
N VAL A 377 11.93 2.86 28.38
CA VAL A 377 11.46 1.94 29.43
C VAL A 377 10.46 2.64 30.34
N GLU A 378 10.73 3.89 30.72
CA GLU A 378 9.83 4.71 31.53
C GLU A 378 8.47 4.90 30.85
N ARG A 379 8.45 5.14 29.53
CA ARG A 379 7.20 5.25 28.76
C ARG A 379 6.37 3.97 28.81
N TYR A 380 6.98 2.78 28.69
CA TYR A 380 6.25 1.51 28.87
C TYR A 380 5.66 1.38 30.27
N ARG A 381 6.40 1.76 31.30
CA ARG A 381 5.93 1.73 32.69
C ARG A 381 4.77 2.71 32.92
N THR A 382 4.92 3.96 32.47
CA THR A 382 3.88 5.00 32.58
C THR A 382 2.60 4.63 31.82
N ALA A 383 2.74 3.97 30.66
CA ALA A 383 1.61 3.47 29.89
C ALA A 383 0.97 2.20 30.49
N GLY A 384 1.46 1.67 31.61
CA GLY A 384 0.95 0.47 32.25
C GLY A 384 1.22 -0.81 31.45
N VAL A 385 2.18 -0.79 30.53
CA VAL A 385 2.56 -1.96 29.72
C VAL A 385 3.64 -2.74 30.47
N ALA A 386 3.24 -3.81 31.14
CA ALA A 386 4.12 -4.66 31.94
C ALA A 386 5.01 -5.53 31.03
N VAL A 387 6.20 -5.03 30.74
CA VAL A 387 7.30 -5.77 30.07
C VAL A 387 8.38 -6.03 31.12
N PRO A 388 8.90 -7.25 31.27
CA PRO A 388 10.02 -7.55 32.15
C PRO A 388 11.26 -6.72 31.80
N ASP A 389 11.98 -6.21 32.79
CA ASP A 389 13.12 -5.31 32.60
C ASP A 389 14.27 -5.97 31.81
N ASP A 390 14.44 -7.28 31.96
CA ASP A 390 15.46 -8.08 31.25
C ASP A 390 15.21 -8.23 29.75
N ARG A 391 14.03 -7.86 29.27
CA ARG A 391 13.70 -7.84 27.82
C ARG A 391 14.10 -6.53 27.16
N PHE A 392 14.40 -5.47 27.89
CA PHE A 392 14.87 -4.22 27.31
C PHE A 392 16.37 -4.28 27.06
N VAL A 393 16.76 -4.02 25.80
CA VAL A 393 18.16 -3.95 25.39
C VAL A 393 18.47 -2.55 24.91
N PHE A 394 19.44 -1.90 25.56
CA PHE A 394 19.84 -0.53 25.22
C PHE A 394 20.85 -0.55 24.08
N ILE A 395 20.41 -0.13 22.89
CA ILE A 395 21.27 -0.08 21.69
C ILE A 395 21.61 1.34 21.25
N GLY A 396 21.08 2.37 21.93
CA GLY A 396 21.13 3.72 21.42
C GLY A 396 20.22 3.91 20.19
N ARG A 397 20.53 4.97 19.42
CA ARG A 397 19.78 5.32 18.21
C ARG A 397 20.69 5.32 16.98
N PRO A 398 20.90 4.18 16.29
CA PRO A 398 21.81 4.08 15.14
C PRO A 398 21.50 5.08 14.02
N GLN A 399 20.22 5.38 13.80
CA GLN A 399 19.74 6.26 12.73
C GLN A 399 20.27 7.69 12.81
N VAL A 400 20.67 8.15 13.97
CA VAL A 400 21.14 9.52 14.22
C VAL A 400 22.57 9.58 14.77
N ALA A 401 23.26 8.44 14.88
CA ALA A 401 24.60 8.36 15.47
C ALA A 401 25.66 9.20 14.73
N GLY A 402 25.44 9.48 13.44
CA GLY A 402 26.37 10.28 12.62
C GLY A 402 26.03 11.76 12.53
N LEU A 403 25.01 12.24 13.25
CA LEU A 403 24.64 13.65 13.19
C LEU A 403 25.68 14.54 13.89
N PRO A 404 26.05 15.70 13.29
CA PRO A 404 27.01 16.62 13.88
C PRO A 404 26.43 17.31 15.13
N ILE A 405 27.22 17.38 16.20
CA ILE A 405 26.85 18.03 17.45
C ILE A 405 27.25 19.51 17.42
N GLY A 406 26.39 20.38 17.93
CA GLY A 406 26.62 21.81 18.03
C GLY A 406 26.29 22.60 16.76
N PRO A 407 26.50 23.94 16.76
CA PRO A 407 26.10 24.83 15.69
C PRO A 407 26.66 24.44 14.33
N THR A 408 25.91 24.67 13.24
CA THR A 408 26.42 24.41 11.89
C THR A 408 27.39 25.49 11.39
N GLY A 409 27.31 26.68 11.95
CA GLY A 409 28.06 27.85 11.49
C GLY A 409 27.51 28.52 10.24
N GLN A 410 26.36 28.09 9.76
CA GLN A 410 25.72 28.67 8.58
C GLN A 410 25.12 30.05 8.86
N GLN A 411 25.20 30.96 7.85
CA GLN A 411 24.60 32.29 7.93
C GLN A 411 23.79 32.57 6.65
N PRO A 412 22.51 32.94 6.75
CA PRO A 412 21.66 32.85 7.95
C PRO A 412 21.46 31.41 8.43
N PRO A 413 21.19 31.19 9.73
CA PRO A 413 20.96 29.87 10.29
C PRO A 413 19.69 29.24 9.70
N ILE A 414 19.65 27.89 9.67
CA ILE A 414 18.49 27.13 9.17
C ILE A 414 17.56 26.77 10.32
N VAL A 415 16.32 27.19 10.22
CA VAL A 415 15.21 26.71 11.04
C VAL A 415 14.46 25.63 10.25
N LEU A 416 14.52 24.39 10.71
CA LEU A 416 13.74 23.28 10.16
C LEU A 416 12.36 23.23 10.84
N TYR A 417 11.31 23.55 10.12
CA TYR A 417 9.94 23.31 10.59
C TYR A 417 9.47 21.93 10.11
N ALA A 418 9.38 20.98 11.04
CA ALA A 418 9.02 19.59 10.79
C ALA A 418 7.85 19.15 11.68
N PRO A 419 6.61 19.58 11.37
CA PRO A 419 5.43 19.22 12.13
C PRO A 419 5.09 17.73 11.98
N THR A 420 4.41 17.18 13.01
CA THR A 420 3.87 15.82 12.97
C THR A 420 2.59 15.77 12.12
N PHE A 421 2.08 14.56 11.84
CA PHE A 421 0.79 14.39 11.18
C PHE A 421 -0.37 14.50 12.19
N GLU A 422 -1.60 14.59 11.69
CA GLU A 422 -2.82 14.81 12.45
C GLU A 422 -3.17 13.73 13.50
N GLY A 423 -2.45 12.59 13.50
CA GLY A 423 -2.79 11.46 14.36
C GLY A 423 -3.96 10.63 13.83
N TYR A 424 -4.18 9.45 14.40
CA TYR A 424 -5.31 8.57 14.07
C TYR A 424 -6.51 8.77 15.00
N TYR A 425 -6.28 9.36 16.18
CA TYR A 425 -7.26 9.62 17.23
C TYR A 425 -7.02 11.00 17.82
N ASP A 426 -8.04 11.63 18.39
CA ASP A 426 -7.95 12.97 19.01
C ASP A 426 -6.87 13.05 20.08
N GLN A 427 -6.66 11.98 20.86
CA GLN A 427 -5.62 11.88 21.88
C GLN A 427 -4.19 11.87 21.33
N THR A 428 -4.01 11.70 20.02
CA THR A 428 -2.73 11.71 19.32
C THR A 428 -2.58 12.92 18.40
N ALA A 429 -3.53 13.85 18.44
CA ALA A 429 -3.59 15.04 17.60
C ALA A 429 -2.73 16.17 18.20
N HIS A 430 -1.42 16.10 17.99
CA HIS A 430 -0.46 17.11 18.48
C HIS A 430 0.11 17.98 17.36
N ALA A 431 -0.54 18.02 16.21
CA ALA A 431 0.00 18.71 15.04
C ALA A 431 -0.29 20.21 15.09
N SER A 432 0.74 21.03 14.94
CA SER A 432 0.66 22.48 14.85
C SER A 432 0.33 22.99 13.44
N LEU A 433 0.41 22.12 12.44
CA LEU A 433 0.48 22.49 11.03
C LEU A 433 -0.69 23.36 10.56
N ASP A 434 -1.93 22.95 10.86
CA ASP A 434 -3.13 23.64 10.40
C ASP A 434 -3.64 24.73 11.37
N SER A 435 -3.12 24.77 12.63
CA SER A 435 -3.51 25.76 13.63
C SER A 435 -2.50 26.90 13.78
N MET A 436 -1.21 26.63 13.64
CA MET A 436 -0.12 27.58 13.89
C MET A 436 0.83 27.70 12.69
N GLY A 437 0.94 26.65 11.86
CA GLY A 437 2.05 26.47 10.93
C GLY A 437 2.19 27.55 9.87
N VAL A 438 1.09 28.03 9.31
CA VAL A 438 1.12 29.07 8.27
C VAL A 438 1.63 30.40 8.85
N GLU A 439 1.08 30.81 9.98
CA GLU A 439 1.49 32.07 10.63
C GLU A 439 2.95 31.98 11.15
N LEU A 440 3.34 30.81 11.68
CA LEU A 440 4.72 30.56 12.08
C LEU A 440 5.69 30.71 10.90
N ALA A 441 5.37 30.10 9.77
CA ALA A 441 6.21 30.21 8.56
C ALA A 441 6.33 31.67 8.09
N ARG A 442 5.21 32.41 8.05
CA ARG A 442 5.19 33.83 7.69
C ARG A 442 6.08 34.66 8.59
N ARG A 443 5.97 34.51 9.91
CA ARG A 443 6.78 35.27 10.88
C ARG A 443 8.25 34.93 10.83
N LEU A 444 8.59 33.64 10.70
CA LEU A 444 9.98 33.21 10.56
C LEU A 444 10.63 33.82 9.31
N VAL A 445 9.94 33.78 8.18
CA VAL A 445 10.40 34.38 6.93
C VAL A 445 10.50 35.91 7.03
N ALA A 446 9.46 36.55 7.56
CA ALA A 446 9.43 38.01 7.73
C ALA A 446 10.50 38.55 8.66
N SER A 447 11.01 37.72 9.58
CA SER A 447 12.12 38.10 10.46
C SER A 447 13.41 38.42 9.72
N GLY A 448 13.61 37.88 8.51
CA GLY A 448 14.84 38.01 7.72
C GLY A 448 16.10 37.41 8.38
N ARG A 449 15.95 36.77 9.54
CA ARG A 449 17.06 36.29 10.38
C ARG A 449 17.46 34.85 10.09
N VAL A 450 16.56 34.08 9.46
CA VAL A 450 16.73 32.62 9.29
C VAL A 450 16.32 32.18 7.89
N ARG A 451 16.88 31.06 7.44
CA ARG A 451 16.36 30.30 6.32
C ARG A 451 15.38 29.27 6.85
N VAL A 452 14.19 29.21 6.30
CA VAL A 452 13.16 28.27 6.73
C VAL A 452 13.15 27.06 5.80
N TRP A 453 13.37 25.89 6.36
CA TRP A 453 13.19 24.61 5.68
C TRP A 453 11.92 23.95 6.22
N PHE A 454 11.00 23.65 5.33
CA PHE A 454 9.72 23.04 5.69
C PHE A 454 9.64 21.59 5.25
N ARG A 455 9.42 20.71 6.21
CA ARG A 455 9.31 19.26 5.98
C ARG A 455 8.04 18.72 6.68
N PRO A 456 6.87 18.72 6.01
CA PRO A 456 5.66 18.12 6.57
C PRO A 456 5.85 16.60 6.70
N HIS A 457 5.14 16.01 7.66
CA HIS A 457 5.16 14.55 7.82
C HIS A 457 4.53 13.88 6.59
N PRO A 458 5.08 12.74 6.08
CA PRO A 458 4.55 12.07 4.89
C PRO A 458 3.08 11.63 4.97
N ALA A 459 2.54 11.50 6.18
CA ALA A 459 1.13 11.16 6.43
C ALA A 459 0.23 12.38 6.68
N SER A 460 0.75 13.61 6.62
CA SER A 460 -0.08 14.81 6.83
C SER A 460 -1.12 14.96 5.72
N GLY A 461 -2.37 15.24 6.12
CA GLY A 461 -3.49 15.47 5.22
C GLY A 461 -4.20 14.21 4.73
N VAL A 462 -3.90 13.04 5.31
CA VAL A 462 -4.59 11.79 4.96
C VAL A 462 -6.03 11.78 5.45
N SER A 463 -6.27 12.27 6.68
CA SER A 463 -7.59 12.32 7.30
C SER A 463 -8.13 13.75 7.46
N ARG A 464 -7.26 14.77 7.38
CA ARG A 464 -7.61 16.16 7.63
C ARG A 464 -7.20 17.06 6.45
N PRO A 465 -8.17 17.45 5.57
CA PRO A 465 -7.88 18.29 4.38
C PRO A 465 -7.26 19.66 4.71
N SER A 466 -7.52 20.24 5.88
CA SER A 466 -6.90 21.50 6.33
C SER A 466 -5.36 21.42 6.36
N MET A 467 -4.80 20.27 6.66
CA MET A 467 -3.36 20.05 6.62
C MET A 467 -2.78 20.21 5.21
N LEU A 468 -3.49 19.71 4.17
CA LEU A 468 -3.04 19.87 2.78
C LEU A 468 -3.09 21.32 2.35
N ALA A 469 -4.11 22.06 2.78
CA ALA A 469 -4.22 23.50 2.53
C ALA A 469 -3.05 24.26 3.20
N ALA A 470 -2.76 23.96 4.46
CA ALA A 470 -1.64 24.56 5.18
C ALA A 470 -0.28 24.25 4.53
N ILE A 471 -0.05 23.01 4.07
CA ILE A 471 1.17 22.63 3.34
C ILE A 471 1.32 23.45 2.06
N ALA A 472 0.24 23.61 1.28
CA ALA A 472 0.27 24.38 0.04
C ALA A 472 0.56 25.86 0.33
N GLU A 473 -0.07 26.44 1.35
CA GLU A 473 0.10 27.83 1.73
C GLU A 473 1.50 28.14 2.29
N ILE A 474 2.04 27.29 3.16
CA ILE A 474 3.43 27.41 3.62
C ILE A 474 4.38 27.32 2.43
N GLY A 475 4.13 26.38 1.51
CA GLY A 475 4.93 26.24 0.31
C GLY A 475 4.91 27.49 -0.58
N ALA A 476 3.77 28.18 -0.70
CA ALA A 476 3.66 29.45 -1.41
C ALA A 476 4.49 30.54 -0.71
N VAL A 477 4.31 30.72 0.60
CA VAL A 477 5.07 31.70 1.39
C VAL A 477 6.57 31.54 1.22
N LEU A 478 7.07 30.31 1.29
CA LEU A 478 8.52 30.04 1.17
C LEU A 478 9.08 30.28 -0.24
N ARG A 479 8.27 30.14 -1.30
CA ARG A 479 8.71 30.35 -2.67
C ARG A 479 8.59 31.82 -3.12
N GLU A 480 7.69 32.59 -2.52
CA GLU A 480 7.45 33.99 -2.87
C GLU A 480 8.46 34.95 -2.26
N VAL A 481 9.06 34.58 -1.11
CA VAL A 481 10.00 35.47 -0.42
C VAL A 481 11.45 35.17 -0.85
N PRO A 482 12.25 36.20 -1.21
CA PRO A 482 13.65 36.02 -1.49
C PRO A 482 14.41 35.43 -0.30
N GLY A 483 15.29 34.46 -0.58
CA GLY A 483 16.11 33.78 0.42
C GLY A 483 16.19 32.29 0.10
N ASP A 484 17.14 31.57 0.67
CA ASP A 484 17.29 30.13 0.48
C ASP A 484 16.30 29.33 1.35
N HIS A 485 15.03 29.77 1.36
CA HIS A 485 13.94 29.00 1.97
C HIS A 485 13.65 27.76 1.15
N LEU A 486 13.23 26.67 1.77
CA LEU A 486 13.08 25.39 1.12
C LEU A 486 11.83 24.63 1.57
N VAL A 487 11.02 24.20 0.60
CA VAL A 487 10.12 23.08 0.80
C VAL A 487 10.93 21.80 0.53
N VAL A 488 11.19 21.02 1.56
CA VAL A 488 12.14 19.88 1.50
C VAL A 488 11.76 18.86 0.42
N ALA A 489 10.46 18.65 0.20
CA ALA A 489 9.96 17.76 -0.87
C ALA A 489 10.43 18.17 -2.29
N ASP A 490 10.78 19.44 -2.50
CA ASP A 490 11.22 19.95 -3.82
C ASP A 490 12.69 19.55 -4.13
N ARG A 491 13.46 19.08 -3.13
CA ARG A 491 14.88 18.68 -3.27
C ARG A 491 15.18 17.24 -2.88
N ASP A 492 14.15 16.46 -2.53
CA ASP A 492 14.25 15.03 -2.14
C ASP A 492 15.31 14.75 -1.04
N LEU A 493 15.46 15.69 -0.09
CA LEU A 493 16.37 15.50 1.03
C LEU A 493 15.82 14.50 2.04
N THR A 494 16.68 13.63 2.54
CA THR A 494 16.35 12.69 3.61
C THR A 494 16.19 13.41 4.96
N LEU A 495 15.54 12.76 5.93
CA LEU A 495 15.43 13.34 7.28
C LEU A 495 16.80 13.56 7.94
N PRO A 496 17.74 12.61 7.93
CA PRO A 496 19.09 12.85 8.49
C PRO A 496 19.82 14.04 7.86
N GLU A 497 19.70 14.26 6.54
CA GLU A 497 20.28 15.43 5.88
C GLU A 497 19.66 16.74 6.37
N CYS A 498 18.34 16.76 6.55
CA CYS A 498 17.64 17.92 7.10
C CYS A 498 18.09 18.21 8.56
N LEU A 499 18.19 17.14 9.40
CA LEU A 499 18.62 17.28 10.79
C LEU A 499 20.09 17.72 10.89
N ALA A 500 20.95 17.22 9.99
CA ALA A 500 22.35 17.62 9.94
C ALA A 500 22.52 19.11 9.58
N ALA A 501 21.70 19.62 8.68
CA ALA A 501 21.76 20.98 8.18
C ALA A 501 21.10 22.02 9.11
N ALA A 502 20.09 21.65 9.88
CA ALA A 502 19.29 22.58 10.67
C ALA A 502 20.05 23.09 11.90
N ASP A 503 20.03 24.40 12.17
CA ASP A 503 20.54 25.02 13.40
C ASP A 503 19.51 25.00 14.53
N VAL A 504 18.22 25.10 14.18
CA VAL A 504 17.09 25.04 15.11
C VAL A 504 16.01 24.13 14.49
N LEU A 505 15.44 23.27 15.31
CA LEU A 505 14.24 22.51 14.96
C LEU A 505 13.00 23.17 15.55
N VAL A 506 11.99 23.40 14.74
CA VAL A 506 10.61 23.66 15.19
C VAL A 506 9.78 22.43 14.85
N SER A 507 9.16 21.83 15.85
CA SER A 507 8.38 20.59 15.68
C SER A 507 7.29 20.50 16.73
N ASP A 508 6.53 19.43 16.66
CA ASP A 508 5.51 19.04 17.65
C ASP A 508 6.05 17.91 18.55
N ILE A 509 5.15 17.28 19.33
CA ILE A 509 5.47 16.02 20.01
C ILE A 509 5.69 14.95 18.94
N SER A 510 6.95 14.67 18.63
CA SER A 510 7.33 13.81 17.50
C SER A 510 8.66 13.10 17.71
N SER A 511 8.86 11.99 16.98
CA SER A 511 10.15 11.31 16.96
C SER A 511 11.25 12.14 16.30
N VAL A 512 10.90 13.13 15.47
CA VAL A 512 11.87 14.05 14.87
C VAL A 512 12.50 14.94 15.92
N ALA A 513 11.71 15.45 16.89
CA ALA A 513 12.23 16.20 18.03
C ALA A 513 13.17 15.34 18.90
N THR A 514 12.78 14.07 19.13
CA THR A 514 13.61 13.10 19.83
C THR A 514 14.94 12.84 19.10
N ASP A 515 14.87 12.62 17.79
CA ASP A 515 16.05 12.36 16.95
C ASP A 515 16.98 13.57 16.87
N PHE A 516 16.44 14.80 16.89
CA PHE A 516 17.23 16.04 16.85
C PHE A 516 18.02 16.29 18.12
N LEU A 517 17.66 15.69 19.26
CA LEU A 517 18.47 15.72 20.48
C LEU A 517 19.92 15.27 20.24
N ALA A 518 20.14 14.40 19.23
CA ALA A 518 21.47 13.95 18.84
C ALA A 518 22.42 15.11 18.48
N THR A 519 21.90 16.22 18.00
CA THR A 519 22.68 17.40 17.60
C THR A 519 23.02 18.35 18.75
N GLU A 520 22.32 18.24 19.87
CA GLU A 520 22.35 19.19 21.01
C GLU A 520 21.95 20.63 20.65
N ARG A 521 21.40 20.84 19.44
CA ARG A 521 20.94 22.14 18.95
C ARG A 521 19.55 22.47 19.48
N PRO A 522 19.16 23.76 19.47
CA PRO A 522 17.87 24.21 19.98
C PRO A 522 16.67 23.51 19.35
N ILE A 523 15.71 23.14 20.19
CA ILE A 523 14.41 22.61 19.82
C ILE A 523 13.34 23.58 20.30
N ILE A 524 12.44 23.94 19.42
CA ILE A 524 11.21 24.71 19.71
C ILE A 524 10.05 23.76 19.48
N THR A 525 9.29 23.47 20.53
CA THR A 525 8.14 22.57 20.45
C THR A 525 6.86 23.39 20.41
N CYS A 526 6.05 23.20 19.39
CA CYS A 526 4.72 23.78 19.29
C CYS A 526 3.75 23.04 20.19
N ASP A 527 3.00 23.77 20.98
CA ASP A 527 1.87 23.28 21.77
C ASP A 527 0.55 23.85 21.21
N PRO A 528 -0.09 23.19 20.26
CA PRO A 528 -1.34 23.68 19.69
C PRO A 528 -2.52 23.69 20.68
N ALA A 529 -2.41 22.98 21.81
CA ALA A 529 -3.43 22.95 22.86
C ALA A 529 -3.33 24.11 23.84
N GLY A 530 -2.16 24.79 23.89
CA GLY A 530 -1.93 25.92 24.80
C GLY A 530 -1.93 25.54 26.27
N LEU A 531 -1.36 24.39 26.62
CA LEU A 531 -1.27 23.92 28.01
C LEU A 531 -0.34 24.82 28.83
N PRO A 532 -0.58 24.97 30.15
CA PRO A 532 0.42 25.51 31.04
C PRO A 532 1.76 24.75 30.91
N ALA A 533 2.89 25.45 30.96
CA ALA A 533 4.19 24.84 30.70
C ALA A 533 4.51 23.65 31.63
N GLU A 534 4.09 23.73 32.90
CA GLU A 534 4.27 22.65 33.88
C GLU A 534 3.47 21.39 33.48
N ASP A 535 2.20 21.57 33.07
CA ASP A 535 1.31 20.49 32.65
C ASP A 535 1.84 19.85 31.35
N PHE A 536 2.32 20.68 30.42
CA PHE A 536 2.89 20.22 29.17
C PHE A 536 4.14 19.34 29.40
N VAL A 537 5.07 19.79 30.23
CA VAL A 537 6.28 19.03 30.56
C VAL A 537 5.96 17.78 31.38
N ALA A 538 4.95 17.83 32.28
CA ALA A 538 4.50 16.65 33.00
C ALA A 538 3.91 15.58 32.05
N ALA A 539 3.19 16.00 31.03
CA ALA A 539 2.62 15.10 30.01
C ALA A 539 3.69 14.61 29.01
N TYR A 540 4.66 15.45 28.69
CA TYR A 540 5.69 15.19 27.68
C TYR A 540 7.10 15.48 28.23
N PRO A 541 7.68 14.63 29.10
CA PRO A 541 8.91 14.89 29.81
C PRO A 541 10.12 15.19 28.91
N THR A 542 10.19 14.60 27.72
CA THR A 542 11.26 14.85 26.75
C THR A 542 11.33 16.33 26.34
N GLN A 543 10.21 17.05 26.41
CA GLN A 543 10.10 18.45 25.99
C GLN A 543 10.61 19.44 27.07
N SER A 544 10.98 19.00 28.27
CA SER A 544 11.61 19.84 29.29
C SER A 544 12.94 20.47 28.83
N ALA A 545 13.55 19.95 27.77
CA ALA A 545 14.76 20.46 27.15
C ALA A 545 14.50 21.32 25.89
N SER A 546 13.23 21.68 25.62
CA SER A 546 12.77 22.45 24.45
C SER A 546 12.17 23.79 24.88
N TYR A 547 12.26 24.78 23.99
CA TYR A 547 11.48 25.99 24.10
C TYR A 547 10.04 25.70 23.69
N LEU A 548 9.06 26.20 24.44
CA LEU A 548 7.66 26.01 24.10
C LEU A 548 7.13 27.20 23.29
N LEU A 549 6.27 26.92 22.32
CA LEU A 549 5.60 27.92 21.50
C LEU A 549 4.11 27.64 21.49
N HIS A 550 3.34 28.59 22.03
CA HIS A 550 1.89 28.48 22.18
C HIS A 550 1.10 29.09 21.00
N PRO A 551 -0.21 28.83 20.89
CA PRO A 551 -1.08 29.47 19.91
C PRO A 551 -0.98 31.00 19.98
N GLY A 552 -1.06 31.65 18.81
CA GLY A 552 -0.89 33.11 18.68
C GLY A 552 0.57 33.56 18.56
N LEU A 553 1.55 32.69 18.87
CA LEU A 553 2.99 32.91 18.62
C LEU A 553 3.54 34.21 19.26
N ALA A 554 2.98 34.64 20.41
CA ALA A 554 3.37 35.88 21.04
C ALA A 554 4.85 35.89 21.46
N ASP A 555 5.37 34.72 21.86
CA ASP A 555 6.71 34.54 22.38
C ASP A 555 7.74 34.15 21.31
N LEU A 556 7.37 34.10 20.03
CA LEU A 556 8.22 33.61 18.95
C LEU A 556 9.58 34.32 18.89
N ASP A 557 9.57 35.66 18.95
CA ASP A 557 10.81 36.45 18.84
C ASP A 557 11.72 36.21 20.02
N GLN A 558 11.17 36.15 21.24
CA GLN A 558 11.94 35.86 22.46
C GLN A 558 12.53 34.43 22.41
N VAL A 559 11.73 33.46 22.01
CA VAL A 559 12.17 32.05 21.86
C VAL A 559 13.26 31.93 20.80
N LEU A 560 13.11 32.63 19.68
CA LEU A 560 14.07 32.63 18.60
C LEU A 560 15.39 33.33 19.02
N ASP A 561 15.30 34.44 19.76
CA ASP A 561 16.47 35.12 20.34
C ASP A 561 17.25 34.21 21.28
N ALA A 562 16.56 33.49 22.16
CA ALA A 562 17.20 32.56 23.09
C ALA A 562 17.83 31.37 22.34
N ALA A 563 17.10 30.78 21.36
CA ALA A 563 17.56 29.64 20.60
C ALA A 563 18.76 29.93 19.70
N LEU A 564 18.77 31.08 19.02
CA LEU A 564 19.87 31.50 18.13
C LEU A 564 21.01 32.19 18.85
N GLY A 565 20.80 32.62 20.10
CA GLY A 565 21.76 33.34 20.91
C GLY A 565 22.49 32.46 21.92
N ALA A 566 22.27 32.72 23.22
CA ALA A 566 22.98 32.04 24.31
C ALA A 566 22.55 30.58 24.53
N ASP A 567 21.38 30.20 24.05
CA ASP A 567 20.82 28.86 24.19
C ASP A 567 20.89 28.25 25.61
N PRO A 568 20.22 28.85 26.59
CA PRO A 568 20.31 28.44 28.00
C PRO A 568 19.82 27.00 28.25
N LEU A 569 19.05 26.40 27.34
CA LEU A 569 18.57 25.02 27.49
C LEU A 569 19.54 23.96 26.98
N ARG A 570 20.68 24.33 26.42
CA ARG A 570 21.66 23.37 25.92
C ARG A 570 22.12 22.34 26.98
N PRO A 571 22.44 22.72 28.24
CA PRO A 571 22.78 21.74 29.26
C PRO A 571 21.66 20.74 29.56
N ALA A 572 20.41 21.21 29.58
CA ALA A 572 19.24 20.33 29.75
C ALA A 572 19.13 19.36 28.59
N ARG A 573 19.35 19.81 27.33
CA ARG A 573 19.34 18.93 26.16
C ARG A 573 20.46 17.89 26.19
N GLN A 574 21.62 18.20 26.71
CA GLN A 574 22.71 17.23 26.87
C GLN A 574 22.33 16.09 27.85
N VAL A 575 21.65 16.43 28.94
CA VAL A 575 21.13 15.44 29.89
C VAL A 575 20.01 14.62 29.21
N MET A 576 19.05 15.29 28.55
CA MET A 576 17.94 14.66 27.90
C MET A 576 18.40 13.76 26.74
N ARG A 577 19.39 14.17 25.95
CA ARG A 577 19.99 13.35 24.91
C ARG A 577 20.45 11.99 25.42
N ARG A 578 21.21 11.96 26.53
CA ARG A 578 21.68 10.71 27.13
C ARG A 578 20.54 9.86 27.69
N HIS A 579 19.53 10.50 28.28
CA HIS A 579 18.38 9.83 28.83
C HIS A 579 17.50 9.19 27.74
N VAL A 580 17.31 9.89 26.64
CA VAL A 580 16.40 9.49 25.55
C VAL A 580 17.09 8.62 24.51
N LEU A 581 18.26 9.04 24.01
CA LEU A 581 18.98 8.36 22.95
C LEU A 581 19.99 7.32 23.46
N GLY A 582 20.27 7.33 24.78
CA GLY A 582 21.28 6.47 25.35
C GLY A 582 22.71 6.89 24.94
N ASP A 583 23.68 6.23 25.58
CA ASP A 583 25.10 6.38 25.26
C ASP A 583 25.82 5.03 25.43
N PRO A 584 25.47 4.03 24.57
CA PRO A 584 26.05 2.70 24.70
C PRO A 584 27.54 2.71 24.40
N PRO A 585 28.33 1.85 25.05
CA PRO A 585 29.77 1.71 24.79
C PRO A 585 30.08 1.44 23.32
N GLY A 586 30.99 2.20 22.73
CA GLY A 586 31.36 2.10 21.32
C GLY A 586 30.35 2.75 20.36
N GLY A 587 29.29 3.34 20.90
CA GLY A 587 28.24 4.02 20.14
C GLY A 587 27.10 3.09 19.66
N PRO A 588 26.01 3.70 19.17
CA PRO A 588 24.77 2.97 18.83
C PRO A 588 24.95 1.88 17.77
N GLN A 589 25.74 2.12 16.72
CA GLN A 589 25.96 1.13 15.67
C GLN A 589 26.73 -0.09 16.15
N ALA A 590 27.75 0.12 17.00
CA ALA A 590 28.51 -0.98 17.61
C ALA A 590 27.65 -1.79 18.58
N ALA A 591 26.84 -1.13 19.39
CA ALA A 591 25.90 -1.80 20.30
C ALA A 591 24.84 -2.62 19.52
N PHE A 592 24.31 -2.07 18.43
CA PHE A 592 23.40 -2.78 17.54
C PHE A 592 24.06 -4.04 16.98
N ALA A 593 25.25 -3.92 16.39
CA ALA A 593 25.98 -5.05 15.81
C ALA A 593 26.34 -6.11 16.85
N ALA A 594 26.81 -5.70 18.04
CA ALA A 594 27.15 -6.63 19.11
C ALA A 594 25.94 -7.46 19.59
N ASN A 595 24.76 -6.84 19.67
CA ASN A 595 23.54 -7.56 20.06
C ASN A 595 23.02 -8.48 18.94
N VAL A 596 23.17 -8.10 17.65
CA VAL A 596 22.90 -9.01 16.53
C VAL A 596 23.81 -10.24 16.61
N ALA A 597 25.12 -10.04 16.78
CA ALA A 597 26.09 -11.13 16.94
C ALA A 597 25.76 -12.03 18.14
N ARG A 598 25.36 -11.45 19.29
CA ARG A 598 24.94 -12.19 20.49
C ARG A 598 23.76 -13.13 20.18
N LEU A 599 22.71 -12.62 19.55
CA LEU A 599 21.53 -13.44 19.19
C LEU A 599 21.82 -14.42 18.04
N ALA A 600 22.75 -14.12 17.15
CA ALA A 600 23.16 -15.04 16.09
C ALA A 600 23.90 -16.27 16.63
N ALA A 601 24.61 -16.14 17.75
CA ALA A 601 25.37 -17.21 18.40
C ALA A 601 24.52 -18.08 19.34
N SER A 602 23.34 -17.60 19.77
CA SER A 602 22.40 -18.36 20.64
C SER A 602 21.48 -19.28 19.80
#